data_d5f3f003e62e60390dd2148d8b63fa98
#
_entry.id   d5f3f003e62e60390dd2148d8b63fa98
#
_cell.length_a   1.000
_cell.length_b   1.000
_cell.length_c   1.000
_cell.angle_alpha   90.00
_cell.angle_beta   90.00
_cell.angle_gamma   90.00
#
_symmetry.space_group_name_H-M   'P 1'
#
loop_
_entity.id
_entity.type
_entity.pdbx_description
1 polymer ?
#
loop_
_entity_poly.entity_id
_entity_poly.type
_entity_poly.pdbx_seq_one_letter_code
_entity_poly.pdbx_strand_id
1 'polypeptide(L)'
;MKDELIIRAADSFPTPFYLFDTDALQDRVKKITELLEGRASLCFAMKANPFLIRSLRNLVDRFEICSPGEYHIFEKCDMYDQGMIYSGVYKDRKTLWEALEKHAHDSLFTVESERHLRYLDEWTAENKKQVRILLRLTSGNQFGMDEETVCGIVRDRERYPFLEIVGIHYFSGTQKKK
;
A
#
# COMPACT_ATOMS: atom_id res chain seq x y z
N MET A 1 6.15 6.82 26.82
CA MET A 1 7.09 5.76 27.27
C MET A 1 7.51 6.06 28.67
N LYS A 2 7.57 5.07 29.58
CA LYS A 2 7.99 5.29 30.96
C LYS A 2 9.52 5.37 31.06
N ASP A 3 10.07 6.29 31.81
CA ASP A 3 11.52 6.51 31.96
C ASP A 3 12.27 5.24 32.38
N GLU A 4 11.67 4.43 33.25
CA GLU A 4 12.21 3.13 33.67
C GLU A 4 12.46 2.16 32.51
N LEU A 5 11.62 2.17 31.47
CA LEU A 5 11.83 1.32 30.29
C LEU A 5 13.02 1.80 29.44
N ILE A 6 13.22 3.11 29.36
CA ILE A 6 14.37 3.69 28.66
C ILE A 6 15.66 3.32 29.37
N ILE A 7 15.72 3.45 30.70
CA ILE A 7 16.88 3.10 31.53
C ILE A 7 17.19 1.60 31.38
N ARG A 8 16.19 0.73 31.55
CA ARG A 8 16.38 -0.72 31.38
C ARG A 8 16.86 -1.10 29.97
N ALA A 9 16.38 -0.43 28.95
CA ALA A 9 16.84 -0.67 27.57
C ALA A 9 18.31 -0.23 27.41
N ALA A 10 18.67 0.94 27.96
CA ALA A 10 20.06 1.44 27.93
C ALA A 10 21.04 0.52 28.67
N ASP A 11 20.60 -0.11 29.76
CA ASP A 11 21.40 -1.09 30.52
C ASP A 11 21.51 -2.45 29.81
N SER A 12 20.54 -2.79 28.96
CA SER A 12 20.42 -4.12 28.34
C SER A 12 21.00 -4.21 26.92
N PHE A 13 21.09 -3.10 26.22
CA PHE A 13 21.52 -3.05 24.81
C PHE A 13 22.68 -2.07 24.59
N PRO A 14 23.65 -2.42 23.73
CA PRO A 14 24.69 -1.48 23.35
C PRO A 14 24.13 -0.30 22.56
N THR A 15 24.60 0.90 22.84
CA THR A 15 24.29 2.11 22.07
C THR A 15 25.14 2.20 20.79
N PRO A 16 24.62 2.79 19.69
CA PRO A 16 23.26 3.37 19.56
C PRO A 16 22.18 2.31 19.25
N PHE A 17 20.96 2.51 19.75
CA PHE A 17 19.80 1.67 19.44
C PHE A 17 18.51 2.51 19.27
N TYR A 18 17.51 1.94 18.61
CA TYR A 18 16.17 2.50 18.56
C TYR A 18 15.26 1.78 19.54
N LEU A 19 14.55 2.54 20.36
CA LEU A 19 13.50 2.03 21.24
C LEU A 19 12.14 2.47 20.70
N PHE A 20 11.25 1.49 20.49
CA PHE A 20 9.94 1.74 19.95
C PHE A 20 8.85 1.36 20.94
N ASP A 21 7.91 2.29 21.18
CA ASP A 21 6.79 2.11 22.08
C ASP A 21 5.56 1.59 21.31
N THR A 22 5.30 0.28 21.39
CA THR A 22 4.18 -0.37 20.70
C THR A 22 2.82 0.01 21.29
N ASP A 23 2.73 0.30 22.58
CA ASP A 23 1.47 0.71 23.22
C ASP A 23 1.07 2.10 22.71
N ALA A 24 2.04 3.02 22.64
CA ALA A 24 1.82 4.35 22.08
C ALA A 24 1.41 4.29 20.59
N LEU A 25 1.94 3.32 19.82
CA LEU A 25 1.52 3.07 18.44
C LEU A 25 0.05 2.63 18.40
N GLN A 26 -0.33 1.64 19.19
CA GLN A 26 -1.71 1.12 19.23
C GLN A 26 -2.71 2.22 19.63
N ASP A 27 -2.40 3.00 20.65
CA ASP A 27 -3.21 4.15 21.08
C ASP A 27 -3.36 5.19 19.95
N ARG A 28 -2.30 5.43 19.19
CA ARG A 28 -2.33 6.35 18.05
C ARG A 28 -3.23 5.83 16.93
N VAL A 29 -3.10 4.56 16.56
CA VAL A 29 -3.95 3.93 15.54
C VAL A 29 -5.40 3.97 15.96
N LYS A 30 -5.71 3.58 17.21
CA LYS A 30 -7.06 3.62 17.76
C LYS A 30 -7.70 5.02 17.63
N LYS A 31 -6.98 6.06 18.06
CA LYS A 31 -7.46 7.45 17.93
C LYS A 31 -7.74 7.85 16.50
N ILE A 32 -6.89 7.46 15.54
CA ILE A 32 -7.11 7.74 14.11
C ILE A 32 -8.35 7.01 13.63
N THR A 33 -8.50 5.73 13.94
CA THR A 33 -9.66 4.92 13.54
C THR A 33 -10.97 5.49 14.10
N GLU A 34 -10.98 5.91 15.36
CA GLU A 34 -12.12 6.58 15.99
C GLU A 34 -12.50 7.88 15.26
N LEU A 35 -11.51 8.70 14.86
CA LEU A 35 -11.74 9.94 14.11
C LEU A 35 -12.25 9.72 12.69
N LEU A 36 -11.94 8.58 12.09
CA LEU A 36 -12.46 8.20 10.76
C LEU A 36 -13.95 7.81 10.81
N GLU A 37 -14.49 7.43 11.96
CA GLU A 37 -15.92 7.11 12.17
C GLU A 37 -16.50 6.13 11.12
N GLY A 38 -15.68 5.21 10.61
CA GLY A 38 -16.05 4.28 9.56
C GLY A 38 -16.22 4.89 8.17
N ARG A 39 -15.93 6.19 8.00
CA ARG A 39 -16.04 6.89 6.70
C ARG A 39 -14.88 6.61 5.76
N ALA A 40 -13.76 6.13 6.30
CA ALA A 40 -12.58 5.77 5.51
C ALA A 40 -11.83 4.62 6.19
N SER A 41 -11.12 3.84 5.38
CA SER A 41 -10.20 2.80 5.83
C SER A 41 -8.80 3.37 6.05
N LEU A 42 -8.09 2.84 7.04
CA LEU A 42 -6.73 3.25 7.35
C LEU A 42 -5.72 2.36 6.62
N CYS A 43 -4.90 2.99 5.79
CA CYS A 43 -3.82 2.32 5.08
C CYS A 43 -2.45 2.81 5.57
N PHE A 44 -1.58 1.90 6.00
CA PHE A 44 -0.23 2.24 6.43
C PHE A 44 0.76 2.18 5.27
N ALA A 45 1.41 3.30 4.96
CA ALA A 45 2.46 3.36 3.94
C ALA A 45 3.79 2.81 4.49
N MET A 46 4.18 1.61 4.04
CA MET A 46 5.39 0.91 4.53
C MET A 46 6.67 1.71 4.37
N LYS A 47 6.77 2.52 3.32
CA LYS A 47 7.93 3.41 3.08
C LYS A 47 8.25 4.34 4.24
N ALA A 48 7.27 4.67 5.10
CA ALA A 48 7.49 5.52 6.26
C ALA A 48 8.33 4.82 7.35
N ASN A 49 8.03 3.56 7.64
CA ASN A 49 8.80 2.73 8.57
C ASN A 49 8.43 1.24 8.42
N PRO A 50 9.19 0.47 7.64
CA PRO A 50 8.87 -0.95 7.39
C PRO A 50 9.03 -1.85 8.64
N PHE A 51 9.74 -1.40 9.68
CA PHE A 51 9.88 -2.17 10.91
C PHE A 51 8.59 -2.31 11.71
N LEU A 52 7.59 -1.45 11.45
CA LEU A 52 6.32 -1.45 12.18
C LEU A 52 5.30 -2.44 11.63
N ILE A 53 5.54 -3.06 10.49
CA ILE A 53 4.56 -3.87 9.78
C ILE A 53 3.91 -4.95 10.67
N ARG A 54 4.72 -5.69 11.44
CA ARG A 54 4.21 -6.72 12.35
C ARG A 54 3.41 -6.15 13.51
N SER A 55 3.84 -4.99 14.04
CA SER A 55 3.14 -4.30 15.15
C SER A 55 1.82 -3.66 14.71
N LEU A 56 1.64 -3.43 13.41
CA LEU A 56 0.44 -2.87 12.82
C LEU A 56 -0.52 -3.92 12.25
N ARG A 57 -0.11 -5.19 12.23
CA ARG A 57 -0.98 -6.30 11.79
C ARG A 57 -2.30 -6.27 12.55
N ASN A 58 -3.41 -6.38 11.86
CA ASN A 58 -4.78 -6.29 12.41
C ASN A 58 -5.15 -4.95 13.08
N LEU A 59 -4.29 -3.94 13.02
CA LEU A 59 -4.57 -2.60 13.54
C LEU A 59 -4.94 -1.61 12.41
N VAL A 60 -4.52 -1.90 11.21
CA VAL A 60 -4.83 -1.11 10.00
C VAL A 60 -5.55 -1.98 8.99
N ASP A 61 -6.34 -1.35 8.12
CA ASP A 61 -7.13 -2.09 7.12
C ASP A 61 -6.25 -2.63 5.98
N ARG A 62 -5.19 -1.90 5.61
CA ARG A 62 -4.29 -2.25 4.50
C ARG A 62 -2.89 -1.71 4.71
N PHE A 63 -1.95 -2.28 3.96
CA PHE A 63 -0.59 -1.76 3.82
C PHE A 63 -0.35 -1.26 2.40
N GLU A 64 0.18 -0.04 2.25
CA GLU A 64 0.65 0.45 0.96
C GLU A 64 2.09 0.02 0.74
N ILE A 65 2.33 -0.66 -0.39
CA ILE A 65 3.61 -1.21 -0.82
C ILE A 65 4.01 -0.51 -2.11
N CYS A 66 5.12 0.22 -2.10
CA CYS A 66 5.53 1.09 -3.20
C CYS A 66 6.73 0.58 -4.00
N SER A 67 7.29 -0.57 -3.65
CA SER A 67 8.46 -1.13 -4.32
C SER A 67 8.55 -2.65 -4.16
N PRO A 68 9.31 -3.32 -5.06
CA PRO A 68 9.61 -4.74 -4.91
C PRO A 68 10.28 -5.09 -3.58
N GLY A 69 11.17 -4.21 -3.08
CA GLY A 69 11.81 -4.41 -1.78
C GLY A 69 10.82 -4.41 -0.61
N GLU A 70 9.87 -3.47 -0.60
CA GLU A 70 8.79 -3.45 0.40
C GLU A 70 7.90 -4.69 0.29
N TYR A 71 7.59 -5.14 -0.92
CA TYR A 71 6.84 -6.37 -1.14
C TYR A 71 7.54 -7.59 -0.53
N HIS A 72 8.84 -7.73 -0.73
CA HIS A 72 9.61 -8.82 -0.12
C HIS A 72 9.65 -8.75 1.41
N ILE A 73 9.64 -7.54 2.00
CA ILE A 73 9.53 -7.39 3.46
C ILE A 73 8.14 -7.83 3.92
N PHE A 74 7.07 -7.43 3.21
CA PHE A 74 5.69 -7.84 3.49
C PHE A 74 5.56 -9.36 3.50
N GLU A 75 6.06 -10.04 2.47
CA GLU A 75 6.08 -11.50 2.37
C GLU A 75 6.85 -12.17 3.51
N LYS A 76 8.05 -11.67 3.85
CA LYS A 76 8.86 -12.19 4.95
C LYS A 76 8.26 -11.97 6.35
N CYS A 77 7.30 -11.09 6.46
CA CYS A 77 6.56 -10.86 7.69
C CYS A 77 5.29 -11.72 7.81
N ASP A 78 5.05 -12.64 6.84
CA ASP A 78 3.90 -13.55 6.80
C ASP A 78 2.55 -12.82 6.88
N MET A 79 2.41 -11.74 6.11
CA MET A 79 1.24 -10.84 6.13
C MET A 79 0.11 -11.31 5.19
N TYR A 80 -0.04 -12.60 4.97
CA TYR A 80 -0.96 -13.19 3.98
C TYR A 80 -2.45 -12.91 4.26
N ASP A 81 -2.80 -12.61 5.51
CA ASP A 81 -4.15 -12.27 5.95
C ASP A 81 -4.43 -10.76 5.95
N GLN A 82 -3.46 -9.97 5.49
CA GLN A 82 -3.57 -8.52 5.44
C GLN A 82 -3.69 -8.05 3.98
N GLY A 83 -4.75 -7.29 3.70
CA GLY A 83 -4.89 -6.66 2.39
C GLY A 83 -3.80 -5.63 2.13
N MET A 84 -3.36 -5.53 0.87
CA MET A 84 -2.39 -4.51 0.48
C MET A 84 -2.92 -3.61 -0.63
N ILE A 85 -2.29 -2.45 -0.79
CA ILE A 85 -2.35 -1.63 -1.98
C ILE A 85 -0.96 -1.66 -2.61
N TYR A 86 -0.81 -2.40 -3.70
CA TYR A 86 0.45 -2.44 -4.44
C TYR A 86 0.55 -1.21 -5.33
N SER A 87 1.30 -0.22 -4.87
CA SER A 87 1.46 1.08 -5.52
C SER A 87 2.90 1.33 -5.98
N GLY A 88 3.24 2.57 -6.29
CA GLY A 88 4.59 2.96 -6.70
C GLY A 88 4.82 2.89 -8.20
N VAL A 89 5.68 3.79 -8.67
CA VAL A 89 5.99 3.96 -10.10
C VAL A 89 6.90 2.87 -10.66
N TYR A 90 7.72 2.26 -9.80
CA TYR A 90 8.56 1.15 -10.17
C TYR A 90 7.88 -0.18 -9.85
N LYS A 91 7.25 -0.74 -10.87
CA LYS A 91 6.70 -2.11 -10.85
C LYS A 91 7.44 -2.93 -11.90
N ASP A 92 8.34 -3.80 -11.47
CA ASP A 92 8.86 -4.81 -12.37
C ASP A 92 7.83 -5.93 -12.56
N ARG A 93 7.80 -6.48 -13.77
CA ARG A 93 6.80 -7.48 -14.16
C ARG A 93 6.82 -8.72 -13.27
N LYS A 94 8.03 -9.18 -12.90
CA LYS A 94 8.21 -10.41 -12.13
C LYS A 94 7.59 -10.28 -10.74
N THR A 95 7.99 -9.26 -9.97
CA THR A 95 7.47 -9.04 -8.61
C THR A 95 5.99 -8.70 -8.62
N LEU A 96 5.51 -7.95 -9.61
CA LEU A 96 4.09 -7.67 -9.77
C LEU A 96 3.28 -8.96 -9.97
N TRP A 97 3.76 -9.87 -10.80
CA TRP A 97 3.10 -11.14 -11.05
C TRP A 97 3.14 -12.09 -9.86
N GLU A 98 4.25 -12.12 -9.11
CA GLU A 98 4.32 -12.82 -7.83
C GLU A 98 3.29 -12.29 -6.81
N ALA A 99 3.12 -10.98 -6.74
CA ALA A 99 2.13 -10.33 -5.88
C ALA A 99 0.69 -10.65 -6.33
N LEU A 100 0.42 -10.66 -7.62
CA LEU A 100 -0.88 -11.03 -8.17
C LEU A 100 -1.22 -12.49 -7.88
N GLU A 101 -0.27 -13.40 -8.03
CA GLU A 101 -0.51 -14.84 -7.79
C GLU A 101 -0.98 -15.10 -6.35
N LYS A 102 -0.40 -14.39 -5.40
CA LYS A 102 -0.66 -14.60 -3.96
C LYS A 102 -1.81 -13.75 -3.41
N HIS A 103 -1.98 -12.50 -3.92
CA HIS A 103 -2.79 -11.48 -3.26
C HIS A 103 -3.86 -10.84 -4.15
N ALA A 104 -4.09 -11.33 -5.37
CA ALA A 104 -5.06 -10.72 -6.28
C ALA A 104 -6.47 -10.59 -5.69
N HIS A 105 -6.88 -11.52 -4.82
CA HIS A 105 -8.26 -11.64 -4.33
C HIS A 105 -8.64 -10.59 -3.28
N ASP A 106 -7.69 -10.11 -2.48
CA ASP A 106 -7.95 -9.21 -1.34
C ASP A 106 -7.23 -7.86 -1.43
N SER A 107 -6.39 -7.68 -2.44
CA SER A 107 -5.54 -6.51 -2.62
C SER A 107 -6.02 -5.58 -3.73
N LEU A 108 -5.45 -4.38 -3.74
CA LEU A 108 -5.66 -3.38 -4.77
C LEU A 108 -4.31 -3.10 -5.47
N PHE A 109 -4.36 -2.90 -6.77
CA PHE A 109 -3.18 -2.60 -7.56
C PHE A 109 -3.32 -1.25 -8.24
N THR A 110 -2.38 -0.32 -8.01
CA THR A 110 -2.43 0.98 -8.67
C THR A 110 -1.87 0.91 -10.09
N VAL A 111 -2.57 1.52 -11.02
CA VAL A 111 -2.12 1.75 -12.39
C VAL A 111 -1.62 3.18 -12.50
N GLU A 112 -0.32 3.35 -12.67
CA GLU A 112 0.35 4.65 -12.73
C GLU A 112 0.87 4.99 -14.13
N SER A 113 0.71 4.05 -15.07
CA SER A 113 1.08 4.18 -16.48
C SER A 113 0.39 3.10 -17.32
N GLU A 114 0.28 3.31 -18.63
CA GLU A 114 -0.21 2.30 -19.57
C GLU A 114 0.61 1.01 -19.53
N ARG A 115 1.90 1.09 -19.21
CA ARG A 115 2.74 -0.10 -19.03
C ARG A 115 2.26 -0.96 -17.86
N HIS A 116 1.86 -0.34 -16.73
CA HIS A 116 1.30 -1.08 -15.59
C HIS A 116 -0.04 -1.72 -15.96
N LEU A 117 -0.90 -1.00 -16.67
CA LEU A 117 -2.17 -1.53 -17.18
C LEU A 117 -1.94 -2.78 -18.02
N ARG A 118 -1.00 -2.71 -18.98
CA ARG A 118 -0.64 -3.84 -19.84
C ARG A 118 -0.16 -5.05 -19.04
N TYR A 119 0.74 -4.86 -18.05
CA TYR A 119 1.24 -5.98 -17.23
C TYR A 119 0.13 -6.68 -16.44
N LEU A 120 -0.84 -5.90 -15.92
CA LEU A 120 -2.00 -6.43 -15.20
C LEU A 120 -2.95 -7.15 -16.16
N ASP A 121 -3.24 -6.58 -17.31
CA ASP A 121 -4.09 -7.17 -18.34
C ASP A 121 -3.53 -8.49 -18.87
N GLU A 122 -2.23 -8.53 -19.20
CA GLU A 122 -1.54 -9.75 -19.65
C GLU A 122 -1.70 -10.87 -18.60
N TRP A 123 -1.41 -10.58 -17.33
CA TRP A 123 -1.52 -11.58 -16.27
C TRP A 123 -2.96 -12.05 -16.05
N THR A 124 -3.91 -11.12 -16.00
CA THR A 124 -5.31 -11.46 -15.74
C THR A 124 -5.95 -12.22 -16.91
N ALA A 125 -5.60 -11.90 -18.14
CA ALA A 125 -6.03 -12.61 -19.34
C ALA A 125 -5.50 -14.06 -19.37
N GLU A 126 -4.22 -14.27 -18.96
CA GLU A 126 -3.60 -15.59 -18.89
C GLU A 126 -4.21 -16.46 -17.78
N ASN A 127 -4.40 -15.88 -16.60
CA ASN A 127 -4.84 -16.61 -15.40
C ASN A 127 -6.38 -16.66 -15.21
N LYS A 128 -7.16 -15.90 -16.00
CA LYS A 128 -8.61 -15.77 -15.88
C LYS A 128 -9.08 -15.39 -14.46
N LYS A 129 -8.26 -14.58 -13.77
CA LYS A 129 -8.54 -14.10 -12.41
C LYS A 129 -8.87 -12.61 -12.44
N GLN A 130 -9.92 -12.21 -11.72
CA GLN A 130 -10.23 -10.78 -11.55
C GLN A 130 -9.24 -10.10 -10.61
N VAL A 131 -8.87 -8.86 -10.96
CA VAL A 131 -7.99 -8.00 -10.18
C VAL A 131 -8.63 -6.63 -10.03
N ARG A 132 -8.67 -6.12 -8.80
CA ARG A 132 -9.15 -4.78 -8.49
C ARG A 132 -8.05 -3.75 -8.65
N ILE A 133 -8.31 -2.72 -9.44
CA ILE A 133 -7.33 -1.68 -9.74
C ILE A 133 -7.80 -0.28 -9.36
N LEU A 134 -6.82 0.56 -9.02
CA LEU A 134 -6.99 1.99 -8.84
C LEU A 134 -6.21 2.71 -9.94
N LEU A 135 -6.85 3.60 -10.69
CA LEU A 135 -6.17 4.42 -11.67
C LEU A 135 -5.54 5.65 -10.97
N ARG A 136 -4.25 5.82 -11.09
CA ARG A 136 -3.58 6.97 -10.48
C ARG A 136 -3.67 8.18 -11.37
N LEU A 137 -4.42 9.19 -10.91
CA LEU A 137 -4.48 10.50 -11.52
C LEU A 137 -3.29 11.35 -11.02
N THR A 138 -2.61 12.02 -11.95
CA THR A 138 -1.52 12.94 -11.59
C THR A 138 -2.07 14.16 -10.82
N SER A 139 -1.27 14.67 -9.88
CA SER A 139 -1.51 15.95 -9.21
C SER A 139 -0.70 17.10 -9.83
N GLY A 140 -0.30 16.95 -11.11
CA GLY A 140 0.52 17.92 -11.83
C GLY A 140 2.03 17.70 -11.68
N ASN A 141 2.44 16.55 -11.15
CA ASN A 141 3.83 16.13 -11.04
C ASN A 141 4.11 14.94 -11.98
N GLN A 142 5.31 14.36 -11.87
CA GLN A 142 5.78 13.25 -12.71
C GLN A 142 5.08 11.90 -12.45
N PHE A 143 4.18 11.81 -11.47
CA PHE A 143 3.56 10.55 -11.04
C PHE A 143 2.10 10.48 -11.48
N GLY A 144 1.69 9.29 -11.89
CA GLY A 144 0.33 9.03 -12.35
C GLY A 144 0.12 9.40 -13.82
N MET A 145 -1.10 9.21 -14.28
CA MET A 145 -1.55 9.48 -15.65
C MET A 145 -2.37 10.76 -15.67
N ASP A 146 -2.41 11.46 -16.79
CA ASP A 146 -3.27 12.62 -16.99
C ASP A 146 -4.76 12.21 -17.06
N GLU A 147 -5.63 13.21 -17.00
CA GLU A 147 -7.07 13.03 -17.00
C GLU A 147 -7.55 12.36 -18.29
N GLU A 148 -6.99 12.72 -19.43
CA GLU A 148 -7.40 12.18 -20.75
C GLU A 148 -7.11 10.67 -20.80
N THR A 149 -5.92 10.25 -20.38
CA THR A 149 -5.52 8.84 -20.30
C THR A 149 -6.42 8.06 -19.33
N VAL A 150 -6.66 8.59 -18.13
CA VAL A 150 -7.54 7.94 -17.13
C VAL A 150 -8.95 7.80 -17.67
N CYS A 151 -9.53 8.86 -18.25
CA CYS A 151 -10.86 8.82 -18.86
C CYS A 151 -10.93 7.87 -20.06
N GLY A 152 -9.86 7.77 -20.85
CA GLY A 152 -9.75 6.81 -21.95
C GLY A 152 -9.83 5.37 -21.45
N ILE A 153 -9.05 5.02 -20.42
CA ILE A 153 -9.09 3.68 -19.83
C ILE A 153 -10.49 3.34 -19.27
N VAL A 154 -11.13 4.29 -18.61
CA VAL A 154 -12.49 4.07 -18.05
C VAL A 154 -13.53 3.88 -19.17
N ARG A 155 -13.44 4.64 -20.25
CA ARG A 155 -14.34 4.46 -21.44
C ARG A 155 -14.16 3.09 -22.09
N ASP A 156 -12.90 2.67 -22.21
CA ASP A 156 -12.50 1.42 -22.87
C ASP A 156 -12.45 0.22 -21.92
N ARG A 157 -13.04 0.31 -20.73
CA ARG A 157 -12.93 -0.73 -19.67
C ARG A 157 -13.35 -2.13 -20.13
N GLU A 158 -14.25 -2.23 -21.10
CA GLU A 158 -14.70 -3.51 -21.66
C GLU A 158 -13.58 -4.29 -22.37
N ARG A 159 -12.49 -3.62 -22.75
CA ARG A 159 -11.29 -4.24 -23.31
C ARG A 159 -10.48 -5.01 -22.25
N TYR A 160 -10.75 -4.80 -20.97
CA TYR A 160 -10.06 -5.36 -19.82
C TYR A 160 -11.00 -6.18 -18.94
N PRO A 161 -11.56 -7.30 -19.43
CA PRO A 161 -12.68 -7.99 -18.80
C PRO A 161 -12.37 -8.58 -17.42
N PHE A 162 -11.10 -8.70 -17.06
CA PHE A 162 -10.65 -9.19 -15.77
C PHE A 162 -10.07 -8.10 -14.85
N LEU A 163 -10.07 -6.83 -15.28
CA LEU A 163 -9.66 -5.71 -14.45
C LEU A 163 -10.89 -4.94 -13.96
N GLU A 164 -11.08 -4.93 -12.66
CA GLU A 164 -12.15 -4.17 -12.01
C GLU A 164 -11.61 -2.80 -11.56
N ILE A 165 -12.03 -1.72 -12.23
CA ILE A 165 -11.67 -0.36 -11.83
C ILE A 165 -12.56 0.03 -10.65
N VAL A 166 -11.99 0.01 -9.44
CA VAL A 166 -12.74 0.30 -8.20
C VAL A 166 -12.61 1.75 -7.73
N GLY A 167 -11.74 2.54 -8.36
CA GLY A 167 -11.60 3.96 -8.00
C GLY A 167 -10.35 4.63 -8.56
N ILE A 168 -10.13 5.84 -8.06
CA ILE A 168 -9.00 6.69 -8.42
C ILE A 168 -8.03 6.75 -7.24
N HIS A 169 -6.75 6.57 -7.52
CA HIS A 169 -5.68 6.89 -6.60
C HIS A 169 -5.20 8.34 -6.87
N TYR A 170 -5.21 9.17 -5.85
CA TYR A 170 -4.77 10.55 -5.96
C TYR A 170 -3.91 10.95 -4.77
N PHE A 171 -2.70 11.44 -5.05
CA PHE A 171 -1.79 11.94 -4.03
C PHE A 171 -1.68 13.46 -4.13
N SER A 172 -2.30 14.15 -3.23
CA SER A 172 -2.39 15.61 -3.22
C SER A 172 -1.22 16.31 -2.49
N GLY A 173 -0.22 15.56 -2.01
CA GLY A 173 0.92 16.06 -1.27
C GLY A 173 0.86 15.79 0.24
N THR A 174 2.01 15.95 0.91
CA THR A 174 2.17 15.86 2.37
C THR A 174 2.20 17.25 3.01
N GLN A 175 2.00 17.33 4.34
CA GLN A 175 2.15 18.54 5.14
C GLN A 175 1.34 19.75 4.61
N LYS A 176 0.12 19.52 4.14
CA LYS A 176 -0.74 20.59 3.72
C LYS A 176 -1.01 21.53 4.89
N LYS A 177 -0.67 22.80 4.72
CA LYS A 177 -1.18 23.87 5.59
C LYS A 177 -2.65 24.12 5.22
N LYS A 178 -3.47 24.34 6.25
CA LYS A 178 -4.86 24.77 6.07
C LYS A 178 -4.90 26.12 5.36
#